data_c36d34a8534c3a7cd6ff53333d929eb1
#
_entry.id   c36d34a8534c3a7cd6ff53333d929eb1
#
_cell.length_a   1.000
_cell.length_b   1.000
_cell.length_c   1.000
_cell.angle_alpha   90.00
_cell.angle_beta   90.00
_cell.angle_gamma   90.00
#
_symmetry.space_group_name_H-M   'P 1'
#
loop_
_entity.id
_entity.type
_entity.pdbx_description
1 polymer ?
#
loop_
_entity_poly.entity_id
_entity_poly.type
_entity_poly.pdbx_seq_one_letter_code
_entity_poly.pdbx_strand_id
1 'polypeptide(L)'
;SELIGVTRTTLREVLQRLARDGWLTIQHGKATKVNDFWDTSSLTILETLAQLDQEGIPALVDNMLSSRTNISAIYIRSAIKNNPKKTISLLSAYVDVKHKGSAFAEFDYQLHKDLVIAAGNPIYLLILNGFKGLYSRIGSLYFSHPKGRKVTIDFYKELIELAENNKHDDVLVAVRKYGLTSGQLWLELKYDVLKALSD
;
A
#
# COMPACT_ATOMS: atom_id res chain seq x y z
N SER A 1 -18.30 -28.28 13.12
CA SER A 1 -18.12 -28.89 11.78
C SER A 1 -19.45 -29.23 11.12
N GLU A 2 -20.40 -29.78 11.85
CA GLU A 2 -21.72 -30.16 11.31
C GLU A 2 -22.51 -28.97 10.77
N LEU A 3 -22.55 -27.84 11.49
CA LEU A 3 -23.27 -26.62 11.09
C LEU A 3 -22.78 -25.97 9.77
N ILE A 4 -21.51 -26.15 9.44
CA ILE A 4 -20.89 -25.57 8.24
C ILE A 4 -20.52 -26.61 7.18
N GLY A 5 -20.92 -27.87 7.38
CA GLY A 5 -20.76 -28.96 6.38
C GLY A 5 -19.32 -29.32 6.03
N VAL A 6 -18.35 -29.08 6.94
CA VAL A 6 -16.93 -29.40 6.70
C VAL A 6 -16.40 -30.42 7.70
N THR A 7 -15.31 -31.13 7.34
CA THR A 7 -14.67 -32.09 8.26
C THR A 7 -14.04 -31.38 9.45
N ARG A 8 -13.86 -32.09 10.58
CA ARG A 8 -13.16 -31.55 11.75
C ARG A 8 -11.73 -31.12 11.44
N THR A 9 -11.04 -31.84 10.56
CA THR A 9 -9.67 -31.52 10.12
C THR A 9 -9.65 -30.19 9.37
N THR A 10 -10.53 -30.03 8.37
CA THR A 10 -10.64 -28.81 7.60
C THR A 10 -10.97 -27.61 8.50
N LEU A 11 -11.93 -27.75 9.41
CA LEU A 11 -12.28 -26.72 10.37
C LEU A 11 -11.08 -26.31 11.24
N ARG A 12 -10.33 -27.30 11.75
CA ARG A 12 -9.13 -27.04 12.56
C ARG A 12 -8.08 -26.25 11.79
N GLU A 13 -7.82 -26.58 10.53
CA GLU A 13 -6.85 -25.87 9.69
C GLU A 13 -7.28 -24.42 9.48
N VAL A 14 -8.57 -24.18 9.18
CA VAL A 14 -9.11 -22.81 9.01
C VAL A 14 -8.97 -22.01 10.30
N LEU A 15 -9.35 -22.58 11.45
CA LEU A 15 -9.21 -21.91 12.75
C LEU A 15 -7.74 -21.61 13.09
N GLN A 16 -6.81 -22.50 12.75
CA GLN A 16 -5.37 -22.23 12.95
C GLN A 16 -4.86 -21.09 12.06
N ARG A 17 -5.34 -20.95 10.80
CA ARG A 17 -5.02 -19.81 9.93
C ARG A 17 -5.55 -18.52 10.52
N LEU A 18 -6.82 -18.49 10.92
CA LEU A 18 -7.43 -17.33 11.56
C LEU A 18 -6.71 -16.92 12.86
N ALA A 19 -6.25 -17.92 13.65
CA ALA A 19 -5.48 -17.64 14.86
C ALA A 19 -4.10 -17.07 14.53
N ARG A 20 -3.41 -17.58 13.51
CA ARG A 20 -2.12 -17.04 13.04
C ARG A 20 -2.24 -15.61 12.53
N ASP A 21 -3.34 -15.30 11.87
CA ASP A 21 -3.60 -13.95 11.32
C ASP A 21 -4.17 -12.98 12.39
N GLY A 22 -4.31 -13.45 13.65
CA GLY A 22 -4.72 -12.62 14.79
C GLY A 22 -6.23 -12.52 15.02
N TRP A 23 -7.07 -13.13 14.17
CA TRP A 23 -8.53 -13.07 14.32
C TRP A 23 -9.06 -13.83 15.55
N LEU A 24 -8.36 -14.89 15.95
CA LEU A 24 -8.79 -15.78 17.00
C LEU A 24 -7.64 -16.07 17.98
N THR A 25 -8.00 -16.36 19.23
CA THR A 25 -7.11 -17.00 20.19
C THR A 25 -7.63 -18.41 20.50
N ILE A 26 -6.82 -19.43 20.20
CA ILE A 26 -7.09 -20.83 20.50
C ILE A 26 -6.30 -21.22 21.74
N GLN A 27 -7.01 -21.66 22.81
CA GLN A 27 -6.41 -22.15 24.05
C GLN A 27 -6.80 -23.58 24.26
N HIS A 28 -5.84 -24.43 24.65
CA HIS A 28 -6.14 -25.83 24.95
C HIS A 28 -7.10 -25.96 26.13
N GLY A 29 -8.16 -26.77 25.96
CA GLY A 29 -9.18 -26.97 27.00
C GLY A 29 -10.12 -25.80 27.28
N LYS A 30 -10.07 -24.73 26.48
CA LYS A 30 -10.97 -23.59 26.60
C LYS A 30 -11.67 -23.27 25.27
N ALA A 31 -12.74 -22.51 25.33
CA ALA A 31 -13.42 -22.01 24.15
C ALA A 31 -12.49 -21.09 23.35
N THR A 32 -12.53 -21.21 22.02
CA THR A 32 -11.85 -20.27 21.11
C THR A 32 -12.46 -18.88 21.28
N LYS A 33 -11.60 -17.87 21.40
CA LYS A 33 -12.01 -16.46 21.57
C LYS A 33 -11.81 -15.70 20.26
N VAL A 34 -12.79 -14.89 19.87
CA VAL A 34 -12.62 -13.88 18.81
C VAL A 34 -11.89 -12.67 19.39
N ASN A 35 -10.85 -12.23 18.71
CA ASN A 35 -10.03 -11.11 19.16
C ASN A 35 -10.54 -9.78 18.59
N ASP A 36 -10.13 -8.67 19.21
CA ASP A 36 -10.06 -7.40 18.51
C ASP A 36 -8.85 -7.45 17.54
N PHE A 37 -9.12 -7.51 16.25
CA PHE A 37 -8.08 -7.65 15.24
C PHE A 37 -7.20 -6.40 15.13
N TRP A 38 -7.66 -5.24 15.58
CA TRP A 38 -6.83 -4.03 15.62
C TRP A 38 -5.65 -4.17 16.61
N ASP A 39 -5.84 -4.94 17.68
CA ASP A 39 -4.81 -5.18 18.69
C ASP A 39 -3.89 -6.37 18.35
N THR A 40 -4.40 -7.33 17.57
CA THR A 40 -3.73 -8.64 17.45
C THR A 40 -3.26 -9.00 16.06
N SER A 41 -3.71 -8.27 15.03
CA SER A 41 -3.36 -8.55 13.64
C SER A 41 -2.26 -7.63 13.10
N SER A 42 -1.88 -7.86 11.86
CA SER A 42 -0.90 -7.06 11.13
C SER A 42 -1.50 -6.50 9.84
N LEU A 43 -0.72 -5.73 9.08
CA LEU A 43 -1.16 -5.15 7.80
C LEU A 43 -1.64 -6.18 6.77
N THR A 44 -1.34 -7.47 6.95
CA THR A 44 -1.77 -8.56 6.06
C THR A 44 -3.28 -8.74 5.99
N ILE A 45 -4.02 -8.26 7.01
CA ILE A 45 -5.49 -8.38 7.05
C ILE A 45 -6.21 -7.31 6.20
N LEU A 46 -5.52 -6.28 5.71
CA LEU A 46 -6.16 -5.15 5.00
C LEU A 46 -6.99 -5.60 3.79
N GLU A 47 -6.52 -6.60 3.05
CA GLU A 47 -7.24 -7.12 1.89
C GLU A 47 -8.51 -7.88 2.32
N THR A 48 -8.43 -8.65 3.41
CA THR A 48 -9.58 -9.34 3.99
C THR A 48 -10.61 -8.36 4.54
N LEU A 49 -10.17 -7.30 5.24
CA LEU A 49 -11.07 -6.25 5.72
C LEU A 49 -11.80 -5.57 4.56
N ALA A 50 -11.09 -5.27 3.47
CA ALA A 50 -11.70 -4.67 2.28
C ALA A 50 -12.71 -5.59 1.57
N GLN A 51 -12.68 -6.90 1.82
CA GLN A 51 -13.67 -7.85 1.30
C GLN A 51 -14.87 -8.02 2.23
N LEU A 52 -14.66 -7.92 3.54
CA LEU A 52 -15.70 -8.21 4.55
C LEU A 52 -16.53 -6.98 4.94
N ASP A 53 -15.94 -5.80 4.93
CA ASP A 53 -16.58 -4.55 5.37
C ASP A 53 -16.63 -3.54 4.22
N GLN A 54 -17.63 -3.69 3.36
CA GLN A 54 -17.80 -2.81 2.20
C GLN A 54 -18.12 -1.35 2.61
N GLU A 55 -18.77 -1.13 3.73
CA GLU A 55 -19.09 0.22 4.21
C GLU A 55 -17.86 0.93 4.78
N GLY A 56 -16.95 0.18 5.41
CA GLY A 56 -15.69 0.68 5.96
C GLY A 56 -14.55 0.84 4.94
N ILE A 57 -14.68 0.28 3.73
CA ILE A 57 -13.64 0.35 2.69
C ILE A 57 -13.14 1.79 2.44
N PRO A 58 -14.00 2.81 2.27
CA PRO A 58 -13.52 4.16 1.98
C PRO A 58 -12.54 4.69 3.02
N ALA A 59 -12.88 4.54 4.30
CA ALA A 59 -12.03 4.99 5.40
C ALA A 59 -10.74 4.15 5.52
N LEU A 60 -10.83 2.84 5.31
CA LEU A 60 -9.68 1.93 5.32
C LEU A 60 -8.66 2.33 4.23
N VAL A 61 -9.14 2.62 3.02
CA VAL A 61 -8.31 3.04 1.89
C VAL A 61 -7.68 4.41 2.16
N ASP A 62 -8.46 5.38 2.62
CA ASP A 62 -7.97 6.72 2.95
C ASP A 62 -6.85 6.66 4.00
N ASN A 63 -7.02 5.85 5.05
CA ASN A 63 -6.02 5.65 6.10
C ASN A 63 -4.78 4.91 5.58
N MET A 64 -4.94 3.90 4.73
CA MET A 64 -3.82 3.18 4.11
C MET A 64 -2.99 4.11 3.21
N LEU A 65 -3.64 4.90 2.35
CA LEU A 65 -2.96 5.83 1.45
C LEU A 65 -2.21 6.92 2.23
N SER A 66 -2.83 7.46 3.29
CA SER A 66 -2.19 8.42 4.19
C SER A 66 -0.96 7.82 4.88
N SER A 67 -1.08 6.61 5.44
CA SER A 67 0.02 5.92 6.11
C SER A 67 1.17 5.63 5.15
N ARG A 68 0.86 5.12 3.95
CA ARG A 68 1.85 4.89 2.90
C ARG A 68 2.59 6.17 2.52
N THR A 69 1.88 7.26 2.30
CA THR A 69 2.46 8.56 1.93
C THR A 69 3.42 9.05 3.00
N ASN A 70 3.02 9.03 4.27
CA ASN A 70 3.84 9.49 5.38
C ASN A 70 5.13 8.65 5.54
N ILE A 71 5.03 7.33 5.43
CA ILE A 71 6.20 6.44 5.51
C ILE A 71 7.11 6.65 4.30
N SER A 72 6.56 6.90 3.11
CA SER A 72 7.33 7.12 1.89
C SER A 72 8.25 8.33 1.99
N ALA A 73 7.83 9.40 2.66
CA ALA A 73 8.63 10.59 2.88
C ALA A 73 9.98 10.26 3.55
N ILE A 74 9.97 9.34 4.52
CA ILE A 74 11.16 8.96 5.29
C ILE A 74 12.15 8.16 4.42
N TYR A 75 11.69 7.12 3.74
CA TYR A 75 12.61 6.29 2.96
C TYR A 75 13.03 6.94 1.64
N ILE A 76 12.18 7.77 0.97
CA ILE A 76 12.59 8.52 -0.22
C ILE A 76 13.67 9.53 0.14
N ARG A 77 13.51 10.30 1.24
CA ARG A 77 14.55 11.19 1.75
C ARG A 77 15.87 10.43 1.97
N SER A 78 15.81 9.27 2.63
CA SER A 78 16.99 8.44 2.88
C SER A 78 17.61 7.89 1.59
N ALA A 79 16.80 7.47 0.61
CA ALA A 79 17.27 6.98 -0.68
C ALA A 79 18.03 8.08 -1.45
N ILE A 80 17.49 9.29 -1.52
CA ILE A 80 18.12 10.43 -2.16
C ILE A 80 19.43 10.79 -1.45
N LYS A 81 19.43 10.81 -0.11
CA LYS A 81 20.62 11.10 0.68
C LYS A 81 21.72 10.06 0.50
N ASN A 82 21.38 8.78 0.57
CA ASN A 82 22.34 7.68 0.58
C ASN A 82 22.80 7.27 -0.82
N ASN A 83 21.91 7.33 -1.82
CA ASN A 83 22.14 6.82 -3.17
C ASN A 83 21.48 7.71 -4.25
N PRO A 84 21.85 9.01 -4.40
CA PRO A 84 21.17 9.93 -5.29
C PRO A 84 21.16 9.46 -6.74
N LYS A 85 22.30 8.99 -7.28
CA LYS A 85 22.39 8.51 -8.67
C LYS A 85 21.49 7.32 -8.94
N LYS A 86 21.45 6.35 -8.01
CA LYS A 86 20.56 5.19 -8.12
C LYS A 86 19.11 5.62 -8.06
N THR A 87 18.77 6.54 -7.15
CA THR A 87 17.41 7.06 -6.99
C THR A 87 16.92 7.78 -8.24
N ILE A 88 17.76 8.62 -8.87
CA ILE A 88 17.46 9.27 -10.16
C ILE A 88 17.16 8.22 -11.23
N SER A 89 18.03 7.21 -11.38
CA SER A 89 17.84 6.13 -12.36
C SER A 89 16.51 5.38 -12.15
N LEU A 90 16.16 5.05 -10.91
CA LEU A 90 14.92 4.37 -10.57
C LEU A 90 13.69 5.24 -10.89
N LEU A 91 13.72 6.51 -10.50
CA LEU A 91 12.63 7.44 -10.73
C LEU A 91 12.44 7.70 -12.25
N SER A 92 13.50 7.81 -13.03
CA SER A 92 13.45 8.11 -14.47
C SER A 92 12.85 6.96 -15.31
N ALA A 93 12.78 5.75 -14.77
CA ALA A 93 12.28 4.58 -15.50
C ALA A 93 10.77 4.64 -15.81
N TYR A 94 10.04 5.64 -15.28
CA TYR A 94 8.61 5.83 -15.60
C TYR A 94 8.36 6.07 -17.10
N VAL A 95 9.33 6.56 -17.84
CA VAL A 95 9.21 6.86 -19.29
C VAL A 95 8.91 5.63 -20.14
N ASP A 96 9.34 4.45 -19.66
CA ASP A 96 9.18 3.17 -20.36
C ASP A 96 7.88 2.44 -19.99
N VAL A 97 7.11 3.01 -19.05
CA VAL A 97 5.90 2.36 -18.54
C VAL A 97 4.73 2.52 -19.51
N LYS A 98 4.11 1.40 -19.86
CA LYS A 98 2.89 1.41 -20.69
C LYS A 98 1.78 2.22 -19.99
N HIS A 99 1.02 3.01 -20.78
CA HIS A 99 -0.10 3.83 -20.29
C HIS A 99 -1.34 3.01 -19.88
N LYS A 100 -1.14 1.87 -19.21
CA LYS A 100 -2.19 1.04 -18.61
C LYS A 100 -2.14 1.19 -17.09
N GLY A 101 -3.30 1.33 -16.45
CA GLY A 101 -3.39 1.52 -14.99
C GLY A 101 -2.67 0.43 -14.20
N SER A 102 -2.86 -0.84 -14.55
CA SER A 102 -2.21 -1.97 -13.89
C SER A 102 -0.68 -1.97 -14.06
N ALA A 103 -0.19 -1.66 -15.26
CA ALA A 103 1.25 -1.59 -15.51
C ALA A 103 1.90 -0.44 -14.73
N PHE A 104 1.21 0.70 -14.63
CA PHE A 104 1.71 1.83 -13.85
C PHE A 104 1.67 1.55 -12.34
N ALA A 105 0.62 0.90 -11.84
CA ALA A 105 0.51 0.50 -10.44
C ALA A 105 1.61 -0.50 -10.04
N GLU A 106 1.91 -1.47 -10.90
CA GLU A 106 3.01 -2.43 -10.67
C GLU A 106 4.37 -1.73 -10.68
N PHE A 107 4.59 -0.82 -11.63
CA PHE A 107 5.80 -0.01 -11.68
C PHE A 107 5.96 0.83 -10.41
N ASP A 108 4.93 1.58 -10.00
CA ASP A 108 4.98 2.41 -8.81
C ASP A 108 5.24 1.59 -7.53
N TYR A 109 4.61 0.41 -7.42
CA TYR A 109 4.89 -0.49 -6.30
C TYR A 109 6.34 -0.97 -6.29
N GLN A 110 6.87 -1.41 -7.45
CA GLN A 110 8.26 -1.87 -7.56
C GLN A 110 9.24 -0.73 -7.33
N LEU A 111 8.98 0.47 -7.87
CA LEU A 111 9.78 1.67 -7.63
C LEU A 111 9.92 1.95 -6.13
N HIS A 112 8.80 1.91 -5.38
CA HIS A 112 8.85 2.13 -3.94
C HIS A 112 9.66 1.07 -3.20
N LYS A 113 9.61 -0.21 -3.60
CA LYS A 113 10.49 -1.25 -3.06
C LYS A 113 11.97 -0.96 -3.31
N ASP A 114 12.31 -0.56 -4.52
CA ASP A 114 13.70 -0.25 -4.90
C ASP A 114 14.22 1.02 -4.19
N LEU A 115 13.36 2.00 -3.95
CA LEU A 115 13.66 3.18 -3.14
C LEU A 115 13.91 2.80 -1.66
N VAL A 116 13.16 1.86 -1.10
CA VAL A 116 13.42 1.34 0.25
C VAL A 116 14.78 0.64 0.32
N ILE A 117 15.14 -0.15 -0.70
CA ILE A 117 16.46 -0.78 -0.77
C ILE A 117 17.55 0.29 -0.84
N ALA A 118 17.38 1.31 -1.68
CA ALA A 118 18.33 2.42 -1.80
C ALA A 118 18.45 3.25 -0.51
N ALA A 119 17.38 3.31 0.30
CA ALA A 119 17.38 3.97 1.61
C ALA A 119 18.18 3.23 2.68
N GLY A 120 18.40 1.90 2.53
CA GLY A 120 19.22 1.09 3.43
C GLY A 120 18.49 0.56 4.67
N ASN A 121 17.16 0.70 4.77
CA ASN A 121 16.37 0.13 5.89
C ASN A 121 15.32 -0.87 5.36
N PRO A 122 15.62 -2.18 5.37
CA PRO A 122 14.76 -3.20 4.80
C PRO A 122 13.42 -3.40 5.56
N ILE A 123 13.28 -2.85 6.78
CA ILE A 123 12.03 -2.99 7.53
C ILE A 123 10.86 -2.34 6.80
N TYR A 124 11.11 -1.26 6.06
CA TYR A 124 10.05 -0.65 5.23
C TYR A 124 9.53 -1.57 4.12
N LEU A 125 10.32 -2.59 3.67
CA LEU A 125 9.81 -3.61 2.73
C LEU A 125 8.69 -4.45 3.34
N LEU A 126 8.81 -4.79 4.63
CA LEU A 126 7.77 -5.57 5.33
C LEU A 126 6.48 -4.77 5.42
N ILE A 127 6.57 -3.46 5.67
CA ILE A 127 5.42 -2.56 5.69
C ILE A 127 4.79 -2.45 4.30
N LEU A 128 5.60 -2.24 3.25
CA LEU A 128 5.10 -2.16 1.87
C LEU A 128 4.43 -3.47 1.42
N ASN A 129 5.01 -4.62 1.80
CA ASN A 129 4.42 -5.92 1.50
C ASN A 129 3.04 -6.09 2.13
N GLY A 130 2.83 -5.55 3.33
CA GLY A 130 1.52 -5.56 3.99
C GLY A 130 0.46 -4.73 3.27
N PHE A 131 0.85 -3.71 2.50
CA PHE A 131 -0.08 -2.92 1.69
C PHE A 131 -0.34 -3.52 0.30
N LYS A 132 0.47 -4.48 -0.17
CA LYS A 132 0.55 -4.90 -1.58
C LYS A 132 -0.81 -5.22 -2.20
N GLY A 133 -1.59 -6.08 -1.57
CA GLY A 133 -2.86 -6.57 -2.12
C GLY A 133 -3.84 -5.44 -2.40
N LEU A 134 -4.21 -4.73 -1.36
CA LEU A 134 -5.16 -3.61 -1.44
C LEU A 134 -4.61 -2.46 -2.32
N TYR A 135 -3.32 -2.13 -2.15
CA TYR A 135 -2.68 -1.09 -2.96
C TYR A 135 -2.68 -1.40 -4.45
N SER A 136 -2.36 -2.63 -4.87
CA SER A 136 -2.33 -3.00 -6.29
C SER A 136 -3.71 -2.88 -6.96
N ARG A 137 -4.78 -3.25 -6.24
CA ARG A 137 -6.16 -3.09 -6.72
C ARG A 137 -6.52 -1.62 -6.90
N ILE A 138 -6.36 -0.81 -5.86
CA ILE A 138 -6.68 0.62 -5.87
C ILE A 138 -5.80 1.36 -6.86
N GLY A 139 -4.50 1.10 -6.87
CA GLY A 139 -3.54 1.73 -7.78
C GLY A 139 -3.87 1.47 -9.24
N SER A 140 -4.27 0.24 -9.58
CA SER A 140 -4.67 -0.08 -10.96
C SER A 140 -5.85 0.77 -11.44
N LEU A 141 -6.84 1.01 -10.57
CA LEU A 141 -8.00 1.84 -10.88
C LEU A 141 -7.63 3.34 -10.89
N TYR A 142 -6.90 3.81 -9.88
CA TYR A 142 -6.44 5.21 -9.81
C TYR A 142 -5.59 5.57 -11.03
N PHE A 143 -4.63 4.74 -11.41
CA PHE A 143 -3.75 4.98 -12.56
C PHE A 143 -4.40 4.65 -13.91
N SER A 144 -5.60 4.08 -13.96
CA SER A 144 -6.39 4.03 -15.21
C SER A 144 -6.76 5.44 -15.66
N HIS A 145 -6.91 6.38 -14.72
CA HIS A 145 -7.18 7.78 -15.01
C HIS A 145 -5.90 8.54 -15.42
N PRO A 146 -5.88 9.24 -16.57
CA PRO A 146 -4.72 10.01 -17.02
C PRO A 146 -4.23 11.05 -16.00
N LYS A 147 -5.15 11.69 -15.27
CA LYS A 147 -4.82 12.68 -14.23
C LYS A 147 -4.00 12.04 -13.10
N GLY A 148 -4.33 10.81 -12.65
CA GLY A 148 -3.59 10.11 -11.61
C GLY A 148 -2.13 9.86 -12.02
N ARG A 149 -1.92 9.35 -13.24
CA ARG A 149 -0.57 9.17 -13.79
C ARG A 149 0.19 10.48 -13.89
N LYS A 150 -0.47 11.56 -14.39
CA LYS A 150 0.16 12.88 -14.53
C LYS A 150 0.66 13.40 -13.19
N VAL A 151 -0.19 13.43 -12.17
CA VAL A 151 0.16 13.91 -10.81
C VAL A 151 1.35 13.13 -10.25
N THR A 152 1.39 11.82 -10.45
CA THR A 152 2.48 10.97 -9.97
C THR A 152 3.77 11.17 -10.76
N ILE A 153 3.69 11.33 -12.09
CA ILE A 153 4.86 11.63 -12.93
C ILE A 153 5.45 13.00 -12.57
N ASP A 154 4.62 14.01 -12.34
CA ASP A 154 5.08 15.34 -11.94
C ASP A 154 5.82 15.26 -10.58
N PHE A 155 5.33 14.44 -9.66
CA PHE A 155 6.02 14.16 -8.40
C PHE A 155 7.38 13.43 -8.60
N TYR A 156 7.47 12.43 -9.49
CA TYR A 156 8.75 11.79 -9.78
C TYR A 156 9.78 12.77 -10.35
N LYS A 157 9.35 13.68 -11.23
CA LYS A 157 10.23 14.74 -11.76
C LYS A 157 10.72 15.67 -10.66
N GLU A 158 9.84 16.09 -9.73
CA GLU A 158 10.23 16.91 -8.58
C GLU A 158 11.26 16.18 -7.70
N LEU A 159 11.09 14.88 -7.46
CA LEU A 159 12.08 14.07 -6.71
C LEU A 159 13.43 13.93 -7.45
N ILE A 160 13.42 13.82 -8.78
CA ILE A 160 14.64 13.79 -9.59
C ILE A 160 15.40 15.11 -9.42
N GLU A 161 14.73 16.26 -9.56
CA GLU A 161 15.33 17.58 -9.37
C GLU A 161 15.92 17.75 -7.96
N LEU A 162 15.22 17.27 -6.92
CA LEU A 162 15.73 17.29 -5.55
C LEU A 162 16.97 16.41 -5.39
N ALA A 163 17.00 15.24 -6.04
CA ALA A 163 18.15 14.33 -5.99
C ALA A 163 19.36 14.90 -6.74
N GLU A 164 19.18 15.50 -7.91
CA GLU A 164 20.23 16.14 -8.71
C GLU A 164 20.88 17.31 -7.95
N ASN A 165 20.09 18.05 -7.17
CA ASN A 165 20.53 19.21 -6.40
C ASN A 165 20.93 18.87 -4.94
N ASN A 166 20.96 17.59 -4.55
CA ASN A 166 21.25 17.11 -3.19
C ASN A 166 20.31 17.72 -2.10
N LYS A 167 19.09 18.08 -2.49
CA LYS A 167 18.08 18.68 -1.59
C LYS A 167 17.21 17.63 -0.90
N HIS A 168 17.84 16.66 -0.25
CA HIS A 168 17.14 15.55 0.39
C HIS A 168 16.19 15.98 1.54
N ASP A 169 16.44 17.12 2.18
CA ASP A 169 15.56 17.63 3.25
C ASP A 169 14.24 18.20 2.74
N ASP A 170 14.21 18.67 1.48
CA ASP A 170 13.00 19.19 0.83
C ASP A 170 12.02 18.06 0.41
N VAL A 171 12.46 16.81 0.44
CA VAL A 171 11.62 15.64 0.09
C VAL A 171 10.35 15.56 0.94
N LEU A 172 10.44 15.91 2.23
CA LEU A 172 9.26 15.90 3.12
C LEU A 172 8.17 16.86 2.62
N VAL A 173 8.57 18.02 2.11
CA VAL A 173 7.66 19.02 1.55
C VAL A 173 7.07 18.54 0.23
N ALA A 174 7.89 17.97 -0.66
CA ALA A 174 7.45 17.42 -1.94
C ALA A 174 6.46 16.27 -1.75
N VAL A 175 6.73 15.33 -0.84
CA VAL A 175 5.82 14.22 -0.53
C VAL A 175 4.50 14.73 0.07
N ARG A 176 4.54 15.70 0.96
CA ARG A 176 3.32 16.31 1.53
C ARG A 176 2.48 16.98 0.45
N LYS A 177 3.08 17.74 -0.45
CA LYS A 177 2.42 18.38 -1.58
C LYS A 177 1.78 17.34 -2.50
N TYR A 178 2.53 16.29 -2.85
CA TYR A 178 2.01 15.17 -3.62
C TYR A 178 0.84 14.48 -2.91
N GLY A 179 0.96 14.21 -1.61
CA GLY A 179 -0.10 13.61 -0.82
C GLY A 179 -1.39 14.42 -0.82
N LEU A 180 -1.31 15.75 -0.71
CA LEU A 180 -2.46 16.65 -0.80
C LEU A 180 -3.09 16.63 -2.19
N THR A 181 -2.28 16.76 -3.25
CA THR A 181 -2.76 16.78 -4.64
C THR A 181 -3.38 15.45 -5.06
N SER A 182 -2.69 14.34 -4.76
CA SER A 182 -3.19 13.00 -5.07
C SER A 182 -4.40 12.64 -4.21
N GLY A 183 -4.46 13.10 -2.95
CA GLY A 183 -5.59 12.91 -2.06
C GLY A 183 -6.85 13.65 -2.55
N GLN A 184 -6.73 14.89 -3.04
CA GLN A 184 -7.85 15.60 -3.66
C GLN A 184 -8.37 14.88 -4.90
N LEU A 185 -7.47 14.46 -5.78
CA LEU A 185 -7.85 13.68 -6.96
C LEU A 185 -8.48 12.33 -6.57
N TRP A 186 -7.99 11.68 -5.52
CA TRP A 186 -8.58 10.47 -4.98
C TRP A 186 -10.03 10.69 -4.53
N LEU A 187 -10.32 11.80 -3.84
CA LEU A 187 -11.68 12.14 -3.42
C LEU A 187 -12.64 12.33 -4.61
N GLU A 188 -12.16 12.83 -5.75
CA GLU A 188 -12.94 12.95 -6.99
C GLU A 188 -13.23 11.58 -7.63
N LEU A 189 -12.27 10.65 -7.55
CA LEU A 189 -12.32 9.37 -8.26
C LEU A 189 -12.83 8.22 -7.40
N LYS A 190 -12.80 8.34 -6.07
CA LYS A 190 -12.98 7.22 -5.15
C LYS A 190 -14.32 6.48 -5.29
N TYR A 191 -15.40 7.17 -5.62
CA TYR A 191 -16.70 6.53 -5.79
C TYR A 191 -16.70 5.56 -6.98
N ASP A 192 -16.11 5.96 -8.10
CA ASP A 192 -15.99 5.10 -9.29
C ASP A 192 -15.04 3.93 -9.02
N VAL A 193 -13.92 4.19 -8.31
CA VAL A 193 -12.93 3.19 -7.94
C VAL A 193 -13.51 2.18 -6.96
N LEU A 194 -14.23 2.64 -5.92
CA LEU A 194 -14.81 1.74 -4.92
C LEU A 194 -15.94 0.90 -5.47
N LYS A 195 -16.75 1.45 -6.37
CA LYS A 195 -17.77 0.68 -7.10
C LYS A 195 -17.14 -0.46 -7.90
N ALA A 196 -16.05 -0.18 -8.62
CA ALA A 196 -15.31 -1.20 -9.37
C ALA A 196 -14.55 -2.22 -8.49
N LEU A 197 -14.40 -1.98 -7.19
CA LEU A 197 -13.86 -2.95 -6.23
C LEU A 197 -14.94 -3.93 -5.71
N SER A 198 -16.21 -3.53 -5.79
CA SER A 198 -17.35 -4.32 -5.29
C SER A 198 -17.90 -5.30 -6.34
N ASP A 199 -17.60 -5.07 -7.62
CA ASP A 199 -17.91 -5.95 -8.76
C ASP A 199 -16.80 -7.00 -8.95
#